data_927c04c226089f8ab5f1c39606f23c23
#
_entry.id   927c04c226089f8ab5f1c39606f23c23
#
_cell.length_a   1.000
_cell.length_b   1.000
_cell.length_c   1.000
_cell.angle_alpha   90.00
_cell.angle_beta   90.00
_cell.angle_gamma   90.00
#
_symmetry.space_group_name_H-M   'P 1'
#
loop_
_entity.id
_entity.type
_entity.pdbx_description
1 polymer ?
#
loop_
_entity_poly.entity_id
_entity_poly.type
_entity_poly.pdbx_seq_one_letter_code
_entity_poly.pdbx_strand_id
1 'polypeptide(L)'
;MMRKQSLFSLIPMLLLAACGGSQDGDLTQFMNEADQTTVAPVEPLPEVQGFSPKQYNADGVLHDPFVPRKATVQNTNQPDLNRPKEPLEAYPLENLKFVGVLSKKNSIFATIQTPDNMVYQVKPGSHLGEKFGVVTALTENRQTLKYELKVKETIQDPVSGEWSQQMTTLELQEHQ
;
A
#
# COMPACT_ATOMS: atom_id res chain seq x y z
N MET A 1 8.41 -94.51 51.46
CA MET A 1 9.01 -93.36 50.77
C MET A 1 8.01 -92.64 49.89
N MET A 2 7.06 -91.95 50.44
CA MET A 2 6.06 -91.17 49.70
C MET A 2 5.58 -90.08 50.63
N ARG A 3 5.96 -88.79 50.44
CA ARG A 3 5.25 -87.62 51.08
C ARG A 3 5.99 -86.32 50.92
N LYS A 4 6.94 -86.17 50.01
CA LYS A 4 7.65 -84.87 49.79
C LYS A 4 7.30 -84.15 48.45
N GLN A 5 6.50 -84.74 47.57
CA GLN A 5 6.18 -84.14 46.28
C GLN A 5 4.89 -83.30 46.30
N SER A 6 4.05 -83.40 47.30
CA SER A 6 2.75 -82.72 47.35
C SER A 6 2.84 -81.28 47.88
N LEU A 7 3.93 -80.93 48.58
CA LEU A 7 4.09 -79.57 49.12
C LEU A 7 4.63 -78.53 48.06
N PHE A 8 5.30 -79.02 47.01
CA PHE A 8 5.95 -78.13 46.05
C PHE A 8 4.96 -77.64 44.94
N SER A 9 3.83 -78.30 44.78
CA SER A 9 2.81 -77.95 43.82
C SER A 9 1.84 -76.91 44.36
N LEU A 10 1.79 -76.64 45.66
CA LEU A 10 0.86 -75.63 46.22
C LEU A 10 1.44 -74.21 46.26
N ILE A 11 2.74 -74.07 46.19
CA ILE A 11 3.42 -72.78 46.25
C ILE A 11 3.21 -71.93 44.97
N PRO A 12 3.23 -72.46 43.72
CA PRO A 12 2.96 -71.64 42.53
C PRO A 12 1.52 -71.18 42.41
N MET A 13 0.55 -71.81 43.04
CA MET A 13 -0.88 -71.43 42.94
C MET A 13 -1.24 -70.26 43.88
N LEU A 14 -0.42 -70.04 44.92
CA LEU A 14 -0.65 -68.91 45.86
C LEU A 14 -0.13 -67.58 45.29
N LEU A 15 0.75 -67.56 44.27
CA LEU A 15 1.35 -66.38 43.70
C LEU A 15 0.50 -65.75 42.59
N LEU A 16 -0.55 -66.42 42.12
CA LEU A 16 -1.47 -65.82 41.08
C LEU A 16 -2.65 -65.05 41.71
N ALA A 17 -2.85 -65.06 42.99
CA ALA A 17 -3.93 -64.37 43.67
C ALA A 17 -3.59 -62.90 44.05
N ALA A 18 -2.36 -62.46 43.78
CA ALA A 18 -1.91 -61.11 44.17
C ALA A 18 -2.06 -60.03 43.09
N CYS A 19 -2.66 -60.29 41.89
CA CYS A 19 -2.89 -59.34 40.82
C CYS A 19 -4.35 -58.95 40.64
N GLY A 20 -5.12 -58.89 41.69
CA GLY A 20 -6.53 -58.47 41.69
C GLY A 20 -6.78 -57.29 42.59
N GLY A 21 -5.87 -56.34 42.67
CA GLY A 21 -6.16 -55.03 43.27
C GLY A 21 -6.79 -54.12 42.23
N SER A 22 -8.08 -53.97 42.29
CA SER A 22 -8.89 -53.06 41.48
C SER A 22 -8.46 -51.62 41.74
N GLN A 23 -7.52 -51.13 40.93
CA GLN A 23 -7.22 -49.69 40.85
C GLN A 23 -8.35 -48.91 40.13
N ASP A 24 -9.33 -49.64 39.58
CA ASP A 24 -10.45 -49.02 38.89
C ASP A 24 -11.48 -48.40 39.84
N GLY A 25 -11.50 -48.81 41.11
CA GLY A 25 -12.39 -48.23 42.11
C GLY A 25 -12.04 -46.81 42.52
N ASP A 26 -10.76 -46.49 42.55
CA ASP A 26 -10.25 -45.18 42.93
C ASP A 26 -10.51 -44.17 41.79
N LEU A 27 -10.36 -44.58 40.52
CA LEU A 27 -10.57 -43.76 39.37
C LEU A 27 -12.09 -43.45 39.14
N THR A 28 -12.93 -44.46 39.35
CA THR A 28 -14.40 -44.26 39.26
C THR A 28 -14.93 -43.39 40.39
N GLN A 29 -14.36 -43.52 41.58
CA GLN A 29 -14.70 -42.66 42.70
C GLN A 29 -14.24 -41.22 42.45
N PHE A 30 -13.02 -41.01 41.93
CA PHE A 30 -12.53 -39.68 41.55
C PHE A 30 -13.36 -39.04 40.45
N MET A 31 -13.76 -39.81 39.45
CA MET A 31 -14.62 -39.29 38.37
C MET A 31 -16.00 -38.87 38.87
N ASN A 32 -16.61 -39.68 39.77
CA ASN A 32 -17.91 -39.34 40.35
C ASN A 32 -17.82 -38.14 41.30
N GLU A 33 -16.72 -37.96 42.00
CA GLU A 33 -16.47 -36.82 42.88
C GLU A 33 -16.18 -35.53 42.04
N ALA A 34 -15.44 -35.68 40.94
CA ALA A 34 -15.23 -34.60 39.97
C ALA A 34 -16.52 -34.14 39.30
N ASP A 35 -17.39 -35.07 38.89
CA ASP A 35 -18.69 -34.75 38.31
C ASP A 35 -19.63 -34.02 39.31
N GLN A 36 -19.57 -34.36 40.58
CA GLN A 36 -20.34 -33.69 41.62
C GLN A 36 -19.78 -32.31 42.00
N THR A 37 -18.48 -32.13 41.85
CA THR A 37 -17.79 -30.89 42.26
C THR A 37 -17.71 -29.87 41.11
N THR A 38 -17.82 -30.32 39.84
CA THR A 38 -17.60 -29.47 38.66
C THR A 38 -18.86 -28.75 38.16
N VAL A 39 -20.00 -29.02 38.72
CA VAL A 39 -21.22 -28.27 38.43
C VAL A 39 -21.23 -26.98 39.29
N ALA A 40 -20.31 -26.10 39.07
CA ALA A 40 -20.49 -24.71 39.49
C ALA A 40 -21.73 -24.17 38.78
N PRO A 41 -22.69 -23.59 39.50
CA PRO A 41 -23.83 -22.97 38.82
C PRO A 41 -23.28 -21.86 37.87
N VAL A 42 -23.35 -22.14 36.58
CA VAL A 42 -23.02 -21.14 35.58
C VAL A 42 -24.07 -20.02 35.71
N GLU A 43 -23.62 -18.84 36.10
CA GLU A 43 -24.51 -17.70 36.12
C GLU A 43 -25.16 -17.54 34.73
N PRO A 44 -26.46 -17.38 34.64
CA PRO A 44 -27.12 -17.16 33.36
C PRO A 44 -26.50 -15.93 32.70
N LEU A 45 -26.17 -16.07 31.41
CA LEU A 45 -25.69 -14.95 30.63
C LEU A 45 -26.62 -13.76 30.77
N PRO A 46 -26.09 -12.55 30.96
CA PRO A 46 -26.93 -11.36 31.03
C PRO A 46 -27.77 -11.24 29.75
N GLU A 47 -29.04 -10.93 29.90
CA GLU A 47 -29.91 -10.71 28.76
C GLU A 47 -29.30 -9.61 27.87
N VAL A 48 -28.93 -9.98 26.64
CA VAL A 48 -28.45 -9.03 25.66
C VAL A 48 -29.64 -8.15 25.27
N GLN A 49 -29.64 -6.91 25.73
CA GLN A 49 -30.64 -5.94 25.29
C GLN A 49 -30.47 -5.76 23.77
N GLY A 50 -31.58 -5.91 23.05
CA GLY A 50 -31.60 -5.79 21.61
C GLY A 50 -31.01 -4.43 21.20
N PHE A 51 -29.87 -4.47 20.47
CA PHE A 51 -29.26 -3.27 19.92
C PHE A 51 -30.14 -2.73 18.79
N SER A 52 -30.67 -1.52 18.97
CA SER A 52 -31.33 -0.78 17.90
C SER A 52 -30.24 -0.04 17.11
N PRO A 53 -29.91 -0.44 15.88
CA PRO A 53 -28.92 0.24 15.10
C PRO A 53 -29.38 1.67 14.82
N LYS A 54 -28.57 2.64 15.26
CA LYS A 54 -28.80 4.04 14.91
C LYS A 54 -28.19 4.28 13.54
N GLN A 55 -29.02 4.65 12.58
CA GLN A 55 -28.52 5.00 11.25
C GLN A 55 -27.73 6.31 11.34
N TYR A 56 -26.46 6.25 10.90
CA TYR A 56 -25.64 7.46 10.81
C TYR A 56 -26.24 8.43 9.79
N ASN A 57 -26.36 9.70 10.19
CA ASN A 57 -26.80 10.79 9.31
C ASN A 57 -28.15 10.52 8.60
N ALA A 58 -29.14 9.98 9.35
CA ALA A 58 -30.47 9.71 8.83
C ALA A 58 -31.14 10.95 8.21
N ASP A 59 -30.81 12.13 8.71
CA ASP A 59 -31.36 13.42 8.27
C ASP A 59 -30.55 14.04 7.12
N GLY A 60 -29.45 13.43 6.67
CA GLY A 60 -28.60 13.92 5.57
C GLY A 60 -27.85 15.23 5.88
N VAL A 61 -27.85 15.70 7.13
CA VAL A 61 -27.27 16.99 7.54
C VAL A 61 -25.76 16.88 7.78
N LEU A 62 -25.29 15.70 8.24
CA LEU A 62 -23.89 15.49 8.51
C LEU A 62 -23.15 15.07 7.25
N HIS A 63 -21.93 15.54 7.14
CA HIS A 63 -21.06 15.15 6.03
C HIS A 63 -20.61 13.68 6.17
N ASP A 64 -20.67 12.92 5.07
CA ASP A 64 -20.18 11.55 5.03
C ASP A 64 -18.64 11.56 5.18
N PRO A 65 -18.09 10.93 6.23
CA PRO A 65 -16.64 10.90 6.43
C PRO A 65 -15.87 10.08 5.38
N PHE A 66 -16.56 9.23 4.61
CA PHE A 66 -15.97 8.40 3.55
C PHE A 66 -16.04 9.04 2.17
N VAL A 67 -16.76 10.14 2.04
CA VAL A 67 -16.75 10.91 0.80
C VAL A 67 -15.65 11.97 0.87
N PRO A 68 -14.67 11.94 -0.04
CA PRO A 68 -13.62 12.95 -0.08
C PRO A 68 -14.23 14.35 -0.17
N ARG A 69 -13.86 15.25 0.73
CA ARG A 69 -14.25 16.65 0.63
C ARG A 69 -13.54 17.24 -0.57
N LYS A 70 -14.27 17.56 -1.61
CA LYS A 70 -13.75 18.47 -2.63
C LYS A 70 -13.60 19.84 -1.95
N ALA A 71 -12.41 20.12 -1.45
CA ALA A 71 -12.06 21.49 -1.13
C ALA A 71 -12.28 22.27 -2.43
N THR A 72 -13.12 23.30 -2.40
CA THR A 72 -13.18 24.32 -3.47
C THR A 72 -11.88 25.09 -3.38
N VAL A 73 -10.78 24.45 -3.79
CA VAL A 73 -9.50 25.11 -3.94
C VAL A 73 -9.68 26.04 -5.14
N GLN A 74 -9.49 27.33 -4.91
CA GLN A 74 -9.31 28.25 -6.03
C GLN A 74 -8.04 27.77 -6.75
N ASN A 75 -8.23 27.07 -7.87
CA ASN A 75 -7.14 26.48 -8.67
C ASN A 75 -6.33 27.60 -9.35
N THR A 76 -5.55 28.32 -8.58
CA THR A 76 -4.71 29.43 -9.05
C THR A 76 -3.65 28.95 -10.06
N ASN A 77 -3.34 27.65 -10.06
CA ASN A 77 -2.32 27.03 -10.90
C ASN A 77 -2.91 26.15 -12.02
N GLN A 78 -4.21 26.20 -12.27
CA GLN A 78 -4.83 25.39 -13.32
C GLN A 78 -4.28 25.80 -14.70
N PRO A 79 -3.76 24.85 -15.49
CA PRO A 79 -3.32 25.13 -16.85
C PRO A 79 -4.53 25.39 -17.76
N ASP A 80 -4.31 26.09 -18.86
CA ASP A 80 -5.34 26.27 -19.89
C ASP A 80 -5.59 24.95 -20.63
N LEU A 81 -6.71 24.31 -20.32
CA LEU A 81 -7.12 23.03 -20.92
C LEU A 81 -7.70 23.18 -22.34
N ASN A 82 -8.08 24.38 -22.75
CA ASN A 82 -8.76 24.65 -24.03
C ASN A 82 -7.79 24.99 -25.17
N ARG A 83 -6.49 25.16 -24.88
CA ARG A 83 -5.49 25.45 -25.90
C ARG A 83 -5.18 24.20 -26.76
N PRO A 84 -4.82 24.37 -28.03
CA PRO A 84 -4.30 23.27 -28.83
C PRO A 84 -3.00 22.74 -28.22
N LYS A 85 -2.87 21.42 -28.16
CA LYS A 85 -1.64 20.77 -27.65
C LYS A 85 -0.53 20.85 -28.69
N GLU A 86 0.70 21.07 -28.20
CA GLU A 86 1.91 20.97 -29.01
C GLU A 86 2.33 19.50 -29.19
N PRO A 87 3.06 19.16 -30.28
CA PRO A 87 3.44 17.76 -30.56
C PRO A 87 4.22 17.07 -29.43
N LEU A 88 5.01 17.82 -28.68
CA LEU A 88 5.82 17.30 -27.57
C LEU A 88 5.00 16.98 -26.31
N GLU A 89 3.76 17.41 -26.23
CA GLU A 89 2.86 17.06 -25.13
C GLU A 89 2.23 15.68 -25.26
N ALA A 90 2.48 14.99 -26.37
CA ALA A 90 2.05 13.61 -26.56
C ALA A 90 2.95 12.58 -25.86
N TYR A 91 4.10 13.02 -25.35
CA TYR A 91 5.11 12.14 -24.75
C TYR A 91 5.38 12.53 -23.30
N PRO A 92 5.58 11.55 -22.38
CA PRO A 92 6.06 11.83 -21.03
C PRO A 92 7.41 12.56 -21.09
N LEU A 93 7.63 13.48 -20.14
CA LEU A 93 8.86 14.27 -20.10
C LEU A 93 10.11 13.41 -19.98
N GLU A 94 10.02 12.28 -19.29
CA GLU A 94 11.09 11.31 -19.08
C GLU A 94 11.56 10.62 -20.37
N ASN A 95 10.69 10.58 -21.38
CA ASN A 95 10.99 9.98 -22.69
C ASN A 95 11.55 10.99 -23.70
N LEU A 96 11.57 12.26 -23.36
CA LEU A 96 12.11 13.34 -24.17
C LEU A 96 13.61 13.53 -23.87
N LYS A 97 14.43 13.56 -24.92
CA LYS A 97 15.88 13.73 -24.78
C LYS A 97 16.29 15.13 -25.22
N PHE A 98 16.99 15.84 -24.34
CA PHE A 98 17.60 17.11 -24.71
C PHE A 98 18.93 16.82 -25.40
N VAL A 99 19.00 17.00 -26.74
CA VAL A 99 20.11 16.55 -27.57
C VAL A 99 20.98 17.69 -28.12
N GLY A 100 20.56 18.93 -28.00
CA GLY A 100 21.34 20.02 -28.53
C GLY A 100 20.78 21.41 -28.28
N VAL A 101 21.59 22.40 -28.54
CA VAL A 101 21.24 23.81 -28.48
C VAL A 101 21.50 24.44 -29.85
N LEU A 102 20.54 25.17 -30.34
CA LEU A 102 20.66 25.91 -31.59
C LEU A 102 20.56 27.40 -31.32
N SER A 103 21.57 28.15 -31.71
CA SER A 103 21.54 29.61 -31.69
C SER A 103 21.20 30.16 -33.07
N LYS A 104 20.15 30.96 -33.15
CA LYS A 104 19.72 31.60 -34.40
C LYS A 104 19.47 33.08 -34.16
N LYS A 105 20.27 33.92 -34.80
CA LYS A 105 20.25 35.38 -34.59
C LYS A 105 20.44 35.69 -33.08
N ASN A 106 19.43 36.20 -32.42
CA ASN A 106 19.49 36.62 -31.02
C ASN A 106 18.67 35.66 -30.09
N SER A 107 18.29 34.48 -30.58
CA SER A 107 17.46 33.52 -29.84
C SER A 107 18.15 32.17 -29.72
N ILE A 108 18.04 31.58 -28.56
CA ILE A 108 18.56 30.24 -28.26
C ILE A 108 17.39 29.27 -28.15
N PHE A 109 17.51 28.13 -28.84
CA PHE A 109 16.52 27.08 -28.87
C PHE A 109 17.13 25.79 -28.31
N ALA A 110 16.39 25.07 -27.50
CA ALA A 110 16.75 23.71 -27.16
C ALA A 110 16.21 22.74 -28.20
N THR A 111 16.97 21.72 -28.51
CA THR A 111 16.60 20.67 -29.45
C THR A 111 16.23 19.42 -28.68
N ILE A 112 14.97 18.99 -28.81
CA ILE A 112 14.41 17.84 -28.10
C ILE A 112 14.13 16.73 -29.10
N GLN A 113 14.63 15.53 -28.79
CA GLN A 113 14.35 14.32 -29.54
C GLN A 113 13.28 13.49 -28.82
N THR A 114 12.27 13.08 -29.60
CA THR A 114 11.21 12.18 -29.15
C THR A 114 11.62 10.69 -29.29
N PRO A 115 10.91 9.75 -28.65
CA PRO A 115 11.15 8.32 -28.83
C PRO A 115 11.06 7.85 -30.28
N ASP A 116 10.27 8.52 -31.11
CA ASP A 116 10.10 8.25 -32.54
C ASP A 116 11.25 8.81 -33.41
N ASN A 117 12.33 9.27 -32.77
CA ASN A 117 13.48 9.93 -33.41
C ASN A 117 13.16 11.23 -34.16
N MET A 118 12.00 11.82 -33.88
CA MET A 118 11.70 13.16 -34.39
C MET A 118 12.39 14.21 -33.54
N VAL A 119 12.75 15.32 -34.17
CA VAL A 119 13.51 16.39 -33.52
C VAL A 119 12.73 17.69 -33.59
N TYR A 120 12.48 18.28 -32.42
CA TYR A 120 11.74 19.52 -32.29
C TYR A 120 12.59 20.62 -31.63
N GLN A 121 12.35 21.86 -32.03
CA GLN A 121 12.97 23.02 -31.41
C GLN A 121 12.02 23.66 -30.43
N VAL A 122 12.47 23.87 -29.21
CA VAL A 122 11.70 24.52 -28.15
C VAL A 122 12.42 25.76 -27.62
N LYS A 123 11.64 26.71 -27.15
CA LYS A 123 12.11 27.96 -26.54
C LYS A 123 11.37 28.17 -25.20
N PRO A 124 11.83 29.10 -24.36
CA PRO A 124 11.01 29.50 -23.20
C PRO A 124 9.59 29.88 -23.61
N GLY A 125 8.61 29.28 -22.94
CA GLY A 125 7.18 29.37 -23.25
C GLY A 125 6.61 28.24 -24.11
N SER A 126 7.43 27.36 -24.73
CA SER A 126 6.95 26.16 -25.41
C SER A 126 6.45 25.11 -24.42
N HIS A 127 5.53 24.25 -24.87
CA HIS A 127 4.94 23.20 -24.06
C HIS A 127 5.51 21.83 -24.42
N LEU A 128 5.77 21.02 -23.41
CA LEU A 128 6.28 19.65 -23.56
C LEU A 128 5.94 18.81 -22.35
N GLY A 129 5.77 17.50 -22.58
CA GLY A 129 5.39 16.58 -21.52
C GLY A 129 3.87 16.50 -21.31
N GLU A 130 3.38 15.31 -20.95
CA GLU A 130 1.95 15.03 -20.73
C GLU A 130 1.36 15.81 -19.55
N LYS A 131 2.20 16.23 -18.60
CA LYS A 131 1.81 16.89 -17.34
C LYS A 131 1.81 18.42 -17.48
N PHE A 132 1.36 18.93 -18.60
CA PHE A 132 1.29 20.38 -18.88
C PHE A 132 2.62 21.11 -18.61
N GLY A 133 3.73 20.49 -19.01
CA GLY A 133 5.06 21.08 -18.84
C GLY A 133 5.23 22.33 -19.70
N VAL A 134 5.82 23.36 -19.13
CA VAL A 134 6.16 24.62 -19.81
C VAL A 134 7.64 24.88 -19.63
N VAL A 135 8.34 25.14 -20.73
CA VAL A 135 9.73 25.57 -20.68
C VAL A 135 9.83 26.94 -20.03
N THR A 136 10.50 27.03 -18.90
CA THR A 136 10.68 28.27 -18.17
C THR A 136 11.98 28.98 -18.53
N ALA A 137 13.07 28.19 -18.67
CA ALA A 137 14.37 28.74 -19.01
C ALA A 137 15.27 27.71 -19.73
N LEU A 138 16.13 28.19 -20.57
CA LEU A 138 17.28 27.46 -21.10
C LEU A 138 18.53 28.20 -20.63
N THR A 139 19.30 27.57 -19.76
CA THR A 139 20.45 28.19 -19.11
C THR A 139 21.70 27.34 -19.29
N GLU A 140 22.85 28.00 -19.42
CA GLU A 140 24.12 27.33 -19.36
C GLU A 140 24.57 27.25 -17.89
N ASN A 141 24.82 26.05 -17.41
CA ASN A 141 25.40 25.83 -16.09
C ASN A 141 26.89 26.10 -16.15
N ARG A 142 27.33 27.19 -15.55
CA ARG A 142 28.75 27.64 -15.57
C ARG A 142 29.71 26.68 -14.84
N GLN A 143 29.19 25.84 -13.95
CA GLN A 143 30.01 24.88 -13.19
C GLN A 143 30.27 23.61 -13.99
N THR A 144 29.25 23.10 -14.69
CA THR A 144 29.33 21.89 -15.49
C THR A 144 29.62 22.15 -16.97
N LEU A 145 29.51 23.42 -17.42
CA LEU A 145 29.57 23.86 -18.83
C LEU A 145 28.52 23.16 -19.71
N LYS A 146 27.43 22.71 -19.10
CA LYS A 146 26.32 22.03 -19.78
C LYS A 146 25.10 22.92 -19.83
N TYR A 147 24.32 22.76 -20.88
CA TYR A 147 23.02 23.42 -20.98
C TYR A 147 21.96 22.65 -20.20
N GLU A 148 21.16 23.40 -19.45
CA GLU A 148 20.02 22.89 -18.68
C GLU A 148 18.72 23.52 -19.19
N LEU A 149 17.74 22.67 -19.48
CA LEU A 149 16.39 23.08 -19.83
C LEU A 149 15.48 22.92 -18.62
N LYS A 150 14.99 24.01 -18.07
CA LYS A 150 14.07 24.01 -16.93
C LYS A 150 12.64 23.97 -17.40
N VAL A 151 11.92 22.98 -16.97
CA VAL A 151 10.51 22.74 -17.30
C VAL A 151 9.69 22.78 -16.02
N LYS A 152 8.60 23.53 -16.08
CA LYS A 152 7.62 23.58 -15.00
C LYS A 152 6.44 22.70 -15.38
N GLU A 153 6.28 21.57 -14.72
CA GLU A 153 5.15 20.66 -14.86
C GLU A 153 4.03 21.06 -13.92
N THR A 154 2.80 20.85 -14.34
CA THR A 154 1.62 21.09 -13.52
C THR A 154 0.85 19.78 -13.40
N ILE A 155 0.72 19.28 -12.17
CA ILE A 155 0.15 17.97 -11.85
C ILE A 155 -1.12 18.19 -11.03
N GLN A 156 -2.19 17.49 -11.38
CA GLN A 156 -3.40 17.48 -10.58
C GLN A 156 -3.36 16.31 -9.59
N ASP A 157 -3.58 16.61 -8.31
CA ASP A 157 -3.76 15.59 -7.29
C ASP A 157 -5.12 14.87 -7.55
N PRO A 158 -5.12 13.55 -7.72
CA PRO A 158 -6.33 12.80 -8.05
C PRO A 158 -7.35 12.77 -6.91
N VAL A 159 -6.93 13.01 -5.68
CA VAL A 159 -7.79 12.96 -4.48
C VAL A 159 -8.37 14.33 -4.16
N SER A 160 -7.52 15.34 -4.05
CA SER A 160 -7.95 16.71 -3.71
C SER A 160 -8.44 17.49 -4.91
N GLY A 161 -8.00 17.13 -6.14
CA GLY A 161 -8.23 17.90 -7.36
C GLY A 161 -7.39 19.19 -7.44
N GLU A 162 -6.46 19.38 -6.52
CA GLU A 162 -5.58 20.55 -6.46
C GLU A 162 -4.48 20.47 -7.53
N TRP A 163 -4.17 21.62 -8.14
CA TRP A 163 -3.07 21.71 -9.10
C TRP A 163 -1.80 22.17 -8.41
N SER A 164 -0.77 21.33 -8.47
CA SER A 164 0.57 21.60 -7.95
C SER A 164 1.56 21.80 -9.08
N GLN A 165 2.59 22.63 -8.84
CA GLN A 165 3.65 22.88 -9.81
C GLN A 165 4.95 22.24 -9.34
N GLN A 166 5.62 21.55 -10.25
CA GLN A 166 6.92 20.93 -10.03
C GLN A 166 7.92 21.43 -11.06
N MET A 167 9.16 21.69 -10.63
CA MET A 167 10.26 22.05 -11.56
C MET A 167 11.08 20.80 -11.85
N THR A 168 11.21 20.50 -13.14
CA THR A 168 12.05 19.43 -13.65
C THR A 168 13.15 20.01 -14.54
N THR A 169 14.36 19.49 -14.45
CA THR A 169 15.49 19.94 -15.27
C THR A 169 15.92 18.81 -16.22
N LEU A 170 15.97 19.11 -17.51
CA LEU A 170 16.55 18.23 -18.51
C LEU A 170 17.99 18.72 -18.82
N GLU A 171 18.94 17.83 -18.66
CA GLU A 171 20.34 18.11 -19.01
C GLU A 171 20.65 17.67 -20.43
N LEU A 172 21.55 18.42 -21.06
CA LEU A 172 22.03 18.07 -22.40
C LEU A 172 22.73 16.69 -22.38
N GLN A 173 22.21 15.75 -23.17
CA GLN A 173 22.84 14.45 -23.36
C GLN A 173 23.97 14.55 -24.36
N GLU A 174 25.19 14.24 -23.91
CA GLU A 174 26.34 14.12 -24.81
C GLU A 174 26.21 12.81 -25.60
N HIS A 175 26.28 12.93 -26.92
CA HIS A 175 26.48 11.75 -27.77
C HIS A 175 27.88 11.19 -27.51
N GLN A 176 27.94 9.97 -26.99
CA GLN A 176 29.15 9.16 -27.00
C GLN A 176 29.36 8.57 -28.38
#